data_8b26c84d70609784c8960866a449a227
#
_entry.id   8b26c84d70609784c8960866a449a227
#
_cell.length_a   1.000
_cell.length_b   1.000
_cell.length_c   1.000
_cell.angle_alpha   90.00
_cell.angle_beta   90.00
_cell.angle_gamma   90.00
#
_symmetry.space_group_name_H-M   'P 1'
#
loop_
_entity.id
_entity.type
_entity.pdbx_description
1 polymer ?
#
loop_
_entity_poly.entity_id
_entity_poly.type
_entity_poly.pdbx_seq_one_letter_code
_entity_poly.pdbx_strand_id
1 'polypeptide(L)'
;MTNIVNNENSDYHIHSTFSDGLPTIEEIVQYAWILGMEEIAITDHSDHATKKLEELYWIRPSGARYTLNNWINVHNDVKVIFWVEWDVLNENGDVCLTNQGIEWNFIVLSVHFNGYLSEHKTATKWLLNAIERYHDKINVIGHPYNDRELWEFLEIEPIVELANKYWIAVEFNYWTFKRHLIKEKLDYVLKNAKNIYVNSDAHTLWSIKPKRQDCYDYLKELWLWK
;
A
#
# COMPACT_ATOMS: atom_id res chain seq x y z
N MET A 1 -8.36 14.92 -15.56
CA MET A 1 -7.32 15.52 -14.67
C MET A 1 -7.16 14.56 -13.50
N THR A 2 -5.96 14.15 -13.22
CA THR A 2 -5.64 13.24 -12.09
C THR A 2 -5.88 13.96 -10.78
N ASN A 3 -6.53 13.29 -9.85
CA ASN A 3 -6.80 13.78 -8.50
C ASN A 3 -5.83 13.11 -7.50
N ILE A 4 -5.03 13.91 -6.80
CA ILE A 4 -4.21 13.43 -5.68
C ILE A 4 -5.11 13.45 -4.44
N VAL A 5 -5.39 12.27 -3.88
CA VAL A 5 -6.42 12.08 -2.86
C VAL A 5 -5.96 12.54 -1.49
N ASN A 6 -4.72 12.26 -1.12
CA ASN A 6 -4.14 12.63 0.16
C ASN A 6 -3.13 13.79 0.06
N ASN A 7 -2.78 14.35 1.20
CA ASN A 7 -1.82 15.46 1.29
C ASN A 7 -0.49 15.03 1.92
N GLU A 8 0.45 15.97 2.01
CA GLU A 8 1.79 15.73 2.57
C GLU A 8 1.77 15.32 4.05
N ASN A 9 0.69 15.63 4.78
CA ASN A 9 0.53 15.32 6.20
C ASN A 9 -0.30 14.06 6.47
N SER A 10 -0.65 13.27 5.44
CA SER A 10 -1.37 12.01 5.61
C SER A 10 -0.73 10.87 4.84
N ASP A 11 -0.65 9.69 5.45
CA ASP A 11 -0.06 8.48 4.87
C ASP A 11 -0.93 7.26 5.14
N TYR A 12 -1.32 6.57 4.11
CA TYR A 12 -2.30 5.50 4.19
C TYR A 12 -1.74 4.12 3.81
N HIS A 13 -0.40 3.95 3.90
CA HIS A 13 0.24 2.67 3.71
C HIS A 13 1.51 2.56 4.57
N ILE A 14 1.33 2.01 5.79
CA ILE A 14 2.40 1.87 6.79
C ILE A 14 2.28 0.51 7.46
N HIS A 15 3.39 -0.22 7.54
CA HIS A 15 3.50 -1.52 8.19
C HIS A 15 4.09 -1.41 9.60
N SER A 16 3.60 -2.25 10.49
CA SER A 16 4.05 -2.36 11.86
C SER A 16 4.62 -3.74 12.18
N THR A 17 5.06 -3.94 13.43
CA THR A 17 5.48 -5.26 13.94
C THR A 17 4.37 -6.32 13.94
N PHE A 18 3.15 -5.98 13.54
CA PHE A 18 2.08 -6.97 13.36
C PHE A 18 2.08 -7.63 11.98
N SER A 19 2.93 -7.17 11.06
CA SER A 19 3.31 -7.88 9.83
C SER A 19 4.83 -7.87 9.71
N ASP A 20 5.41 -7.15 8.79
CA ASP A 20 6.83 -7.11 8.48
C ASP A 20 7.48 -5.73 8.68
N GLY A 21 6.73 -4.78 9.20
CA GLY A 21 7.28 -3.51 9.65
C GLY A 21 8.18 -3.68 10.90
N LEU A 22 9.23 -2.89 10.98
CA LEU A 22 10.12 -2.88 12.15
C LEU A 22 9.56 -2.11 13.34
N PRO A 23 8.84 -0.97 13.17
CA PRO A 23 8.36 -0.19 14.30
C PRO A 23 7.05 -0.74 14.87
N THR A 24 6.86 -0.54 16.15
CA THR A 24 5.57 -0.72 16.81
C THR A 24 4.59 0.38 16.39
N ILE A 25 3.30 0.16 16.60
CA ILE A 25 2.28 1.19 16.34
C ILE A 25 2.53 2.44 17.18
N GLU A 26 2.92 2.29 18.45
CA GLU A 26 3.26 3.42 19.32
C GLU A 26 4.39 4.28 18.75
N GLU A 27 5.47 3.64 18.29
CA GLU A 27 6.59 4.33 17.66
C GLU A 27 6.17 5.04 16.37
N ILE A 28 5.33 4.41 15.54
CA ILE A 28 4.79 5.03 14.32
C ILE A 28 3.98 6.27 14.67
N VAL A 29 3.03 6.18 15.60
CA VAL A 29 2.15 7.30 15.99
C VAL A 29 2.95 8.44 16.61
N GLN A 30 3.91 8.12 17.49
CA GLN A 30 4.80 9.11 18.08
C GLN A 30 5.66 9.83 17.02
N TYR A 31 6.21 9.07 16.09
CA TYR A 31 7.05 9.62 15.03
C TYR A 31 6.26 10.45 14.02
N ALA A 32 5.07 10.00 13.66
CA ALA A 32 4.14 10.77 12.82
C ALA A 32 3.82 12.13 13.42
N TRP A 33 3.56 12.18 14.74
CA TRP A 33 3.35 13.44 15.46
C TRP A 33 4.57 14.37 15.40
N ILE A 34 5.77 13.84 15.63
CA ILE A 34 7.04 14.61 15.51
C ILE A 34 7.20 15.20 14.12
N LEU A 35 6.77 14.48 13.08
CA LEU A 35 6.82 14.92 11.69
C LEU A 35 5.68 15.89 11.30
N GLY A 36 4.78 16.22 12.22
CA GLY A 36 3.62 17.08 11.98
C GLY A 36 2.60 16.45 11.02
N MET A 37 2.44 15.12 11.08
CA MET A 37 1.39 14.44 10.32
C MET A 37 0.06 14.54 11.06
N GLU A 38 -1.02 14.61 10.29
CA GLU A 38 -2.39 14.77 10.80
C GLU A 38 -3.12 13.43 10.85
N GLU A 39 -2.90 12.57 9.87
CA GLU A 39 -3.59 11.29 9.74
C GLU A 39 -2.67 10.21 9.17
N ILE A 40 -2.73 9.02 9.74
CA ILE A 40 -2.00 7.84 9.25
C ILE A 40 -2.89 6.61 9.25
N ALA A 41 -2.64 5.67 8.33
CA ALA A 41 -3.22 4.35 8.39
C ALA A 41 -2.14 3.28 8.62
N ILE A 42 -2.43 2.37 9.53
CA ILE A 42 -1.66 1.14 9.72
C ILE A 42 -2.29 0.07 8.84
N THR A 43 -1.55 -0.42 7.86
CA THR A 43 -2.03 -1.31 6.78
C THR A 43 -1.26 -2.61 6.74
N ASP A 44 -1.10 -3.22 7.89
CA ASP A 44 -0.40 -4.51 7.98
C ASP A 44 -0.99 -5.55 7.02
N HIS A 45 -0.14 -6.45 6.54
CA HIS A 45 -0.52 -7.51 5.62
C HIS A 45 -1.66 -8.39 6.14
N SER A 46 -2.42 -8.94 5.21
CA SER A 46 -3.45 -9.94 5.50
C SER A 46 -2.88 -11.20 6.19
N ASP A 47 -3.75 -11.97 6.83
CA ASP A 47 -3.35 -13.17 7.59
C ASP A 47 -2.57 -14.18 6.74
N HIS A 48 -2.89 -14.30 5.45
CA HIS A 48 -2.18 -15.21 4.56
C HIS A 48 -0.75 -14.72 4.31
N ALA A 49 -0.56 -13.44 4.00
CA ALA A 49 0.75 -12.87 3.74
C ALA A 49 1.62 -12.90 5.00
N THR A 50 1.07 -12.51 6.14
CA THR A 50 1.75 -12.55 7.43
C THR A 50 2.26 -13.96 7.75
N LYS A 51 1.44 -15.00 7.55
CA LYS A 51 1.86 -16.38 7.73
C LYS A 51 2.98 -16.78 6.77
N LYS A 52 2.94 -16.35 5.52
CA LYS A 52 4.02 -16.60 4.55
C LYS A 52 5.32 -15.90 4.92
N LEU A 53 5.24 -14.67 5.42
CA LEU A 53 6.42 -13.95 5.90
C LEU A 53 7.04 -14.64 7.12
N GLU A 54 6.24 -15.18 8.04
CA GLU A 54 6.74 -16.00 9.15
C GLU A 54 7.47 -17.25 8.66
N GLU A 55 6.91 -17.97 7.69
CA GLU A 55 7.49 -19.21 7.14
C GLU A 55 8.80 -18.93 6.38
N LEU A 56 8.86 -17.86 5.58
CA LEU A 56 9.99 -17.57 4.69
C LEU A 56 11.11 -16.79 5.38
N TYR A 57 10.77 -15.85 6.24
CA TYR A 57 11.73 -14.87 6.78
C TYR A 57 11.84 -14.92 8.31
N TRP A 58 11.14 -15.84 8.98
CA TRP A 58 11.11 -15.96 10.46
C TRP A 58 10.61 -14.67 11.15
N ILE A 59 9.85 -13.85 10.44
CA ILE A 59 9.21 -12.67 11.01
C ILE A 59 8.09 -13.13 11.94
N ARG A 60 8.07 -12.60 13.15
CA ARG A 60 7.05 -12.93 14.15
C ARG A 60 6.29 -11.68 14.53
N PRO A 61 5.05 -11.52 14.05
CA PRO A 61 4.18 -10.44 14.48
C PRO A 61 3.99 -10.44 16.00
N SER A 62 4.01 -9.27 16.60
CA SER A 62 3.97 -9.11 18.05
C SER A 62 2.57 -8.86 18.61
N GLY A 63 1.76 -9.92 18.71
CA GLY A 63 0.45 -9.81 19.39
C GLY A 63 -0.70 -9.30 18.51
N ALA A 64 -1.76 -8.83 19.11
CA ALA A 64 -2.99 -8.45 18.44
C ALA A 64 -3.23 -6.93 18.45
N ARG A 65 -3.04 -6.25 17.33
CA ARG A 65 -3.15 -4.80 17.23
C ARG A 65 -4.52 -4.24 17.57
N TYR A 66 -5.59 -4.96 17.24
CA TYR A 66 -6.96 -4.54 17.46
C TYR A 66 -7.44 -4.70 18.89
N THR A 67 -6.79 -5.55 19.68
CA THR A 67 -7.21 -5.82 21.07
C THR A 67 -6.47 -5.00 22.10
N LEU A 68 -5.32 -4.45 21.75
CA LEU A 68 -4.39 -3.86 22.72
C LEU A 68 -4.37 -2.33 22.70
N ASN A 69 -5.02 -1.66 21.74
CA ASN A 69 -4.90 -0.21 21.62
C ASN A 69 -3.45 0.25 21.86
N ASN A 70 -2.52 -0.30 21.09
CA ASN A 70 -1.09 -0.17 21.36
C ASN A 70 -0.56 1.26 21.39
N TRP A 71 -1.36 2.21 20.95
CA TRP A 71 -1.05 3.64 21.03
C TRP A 71 -1.76 4.37 22.19
N ILE A 72 -2.46 3.67 23.07
CA ILE A 72 -3.24 4.29 24.15
C ILE A 72 -2.40 5.17 25.08
N ASN A 73 -1.12 4.86 25.19
CA ASN A 73 -0.16 5.63 25.98
C ASN A 73 0.45 6.81 25.19
N VAL A 74 0.11 6.95 23.91
CA VAL A 74 0.56 8.06 23.08
C VAL A 74 -0.52 9.12 23.07
N HIS A 75 -0.28 10.21 23.77
CA HIS A 75 -1.21 11.32 23.91
C HIS A 75 -0.86 12.43 22.93
N ASN A 76 -1.31 12.30 21.69
CA ASN A 76 -1.16 13.30 20.65
C ASN A 76 -2.42 13.36 19.77
N ASP A 77 -2.45 14.24 18.79
CA ASP A 77 -3.59 14.55 17.93
C ASP A 77 -3.52 13.90 16.54
N VAL A 78 -2.57 12.98 16.31
CA VAL A 78 -2.52 12.21 15.08
C VAL A 78 -3.71 11.27 15.00
N LYS A 79 -4.52 11.41 13.96
CA LYS A 79 -5.60 10.47 13.69
C LYS A 79 -5.05 9.16 13.15
N VAL A 80 -5.31 8.05 13.83
CA VAL A 80 -4.86 6.72 13.46
C VAL A 80 -6.02 5.89 12.95
N ILE A 81 -5.87 5.32 11.76
CA ILE A 81 -6.83 4.43 11.13
C ILE A 81 -6.17 3.05 10.97
N PHE A 82 -6.97 2.00 11.11
CA PHE A 82 -6.53 0.63 10.84
C PHE A 82 -7.14 0.14 9.54
N TRP A 83 -6.27 -0.23 8.60
CA TRP A 83 -6.60 -0.78 7.30
C TRP A 83 -5.85 -2.10 7.10
N VAL A 84 -5.97 -2.69 5.94
CA VAL A 84 -5.27 -3.93 5.63
C VAL A 84 -4.74 -3.90 4.20
N GLU A 85 -3.57 -4.44 4.01
CA GLU A 85 -3.06 -4.75 2.69
C GLU A 85 -3.39 -6.21 2.35
N TRP A 86 -4.24 -6.39 1.32
CA TRP A 86 -4.59 -7.68 0.77
C TRP A 86 -3.62 -8.11 -0.30
N ASP A 87 -3.29 -9.40 -0.31
CA ASP A 87 -2.55 -10.02 -1.39
C ASP A 87 -3.46 -10.82 -2.31
N VAL A 88 -3.21 -10.74 -3.61
CA VAL A 88 -3.82 -11.63 -4.60
C VAL A 88 -3.16 -13.00 -4.50
N LEU A 89 -3.96 -14.04 -4.25
CA LEU A 89 -3.46 -15.37 -3.91
C LEU A 89 -3.29 -16.32 -5.09
N ASN A 90 -4.05 -16.11 -6.17
CA ASN A 90 -4.07 -17.00 -7.33
C ASN A 90 -4.67 -16.34 -8.58
N GLU A 91 -4.65 -17.08 -9.69
CA GLU A 91 -5.16 -16.63 -10.99
C GLU A 91 -6.67 -16.31 -11.02
N ASN A 92 -7.46 -16.84 -10.08
CA ASN A 92 -8.88 -16.53 -9.96
C ASN A 92 -9.12 -15.18 -9.27
N GLY A 93 -8.07 -14.52 -8.78
CA GLY A 93 -8.17 -13.28 -8.04
C GLY A 93 -8.68 -13.46 -6.60
N ASP A 94 -8.47 -14.64 -6.00
CA ASP A 94 -8.79 -14.82 -4.59
C ASP A 94 -7.84 -13.97 -3.73
N VAL A 95 -8.38 -13.45 -2.62
CA VAL A 95 -7.64 -12.63 -1.65
C VAL A 95 -7.90 -13.12 -0.23
N CYS A 96 -7.01 -12.85 0.71
CA CYS A 96 -7.27 -13.06 2.13
C CYS A 96 -7.94 -11.81 2.70
N LEU A 97 -9.21 -11.93 3.09
CA LEU A 97 -10.05 -10.80 3.51
C LEU A 97 -9.72 -10.28 4.91
N THR A 98 -8.99 -11.05 5.70
CA THR A 98 -8.77 -10.76 7.12
C THR A 98 -7.34 -10.38 7.45
N ASN A 99 -7.20 -9.55 8.46
CA ASN A 99 -5.97 -9.38 9.22
C ASN A 99 -6.31 -9.66 10.69
N GLN A 100 -5.62 -10.63 11.30
CA GLN A 100 -5.90 -11.15 12.64
C GLN A 100 -7.36 -11.58 12.83
N GLY A 101 -7.93 -12.23 11.82
CA GLY A 101 -9.30 -12.73 11.83
C GLY A 101 -10.40 -11.67 11.67
N ILE A 102 -10.05 -10.41 11.43
CA ILE A 102 -10.99 -9.29 11.27
C ILE A 102 -10.98 -8.79 9.82
N GLU A 103 -12.17 -8.60 9.24
CA GLU A 103 -12.34 -7.86 7.98
C GLU A 103 -12.29 -6.35 8.24
N TRP A 104 -11.58 -5.63 7.40
CA TRP A 104 -11.42 -4.17 7.49
C TRP A 104 -12.13 -3.47 6.33
N ASN A 105 -12.53 -2.22 6.56
CA ASN A 105 -13.34 -1.46 5.61
C ASN A 105 -12.54 -0.65 4.58
N PHE A 106 -11.22 -0.53 4.74
CA PHE A 106 -10.35 0.12 3.79
C PHE A 106 -9.23 -0.84 3.39
N ILE A 107 -9.09 -1.04 2.09
CA ILE A 107 -8.27 -2.09 1.52
C ILE A 107 -7.28 -1.51 0.53
N VAL A 108 -6.01 -1.80 0.76
CA VAL A 108 -4.94 -1.71 -0.24
C VAL A 108 -4.81 -3.10 -0.87
N LEU A 109 -5.01 -3.23 -2.18
CA LEU A 109 -4.85 -4.49 -2.91
C LEU A 109 -3.50 -4.53 -3.60
N SER A 110 -2.69 -5.53 -3.28
CA SER A 110 -1.34 -5.68 -3.82
C SER A 110 -1.10 -7.07 -4.41
N VAL A 111 -0.08 -7.15 -5.24
CA VAL A 111 0.48 -8.41 -5.73
C VAL A 111 1.95 -8.45 -5.33
N HIS A 112 2.32 -9.43 -4.50
CA HIS A 112 3.69 -9.63 -4.09
C HIS A 112 4.28 -10.90 -4.70
N PHE A 113 5.58 -10.85 -5.05
CA PHE A 113 6.28 -11.98 -5.66
C PHE A 113 6.50 -13.15 -4.69
N ASN A 114 6.72 -12.84 -3.42
CA ASN A 114 7.19 -13.79 -2.42
C ASN A 114 6.17 -14.89 -2.12
N GLY A 115 6.14 -15.91 -2.96
CA GLY A 115 5.46 -17.17 -2.71
C GLY A 115 4.03 -17.30 -3.22
N TYR A 116 3.49 -16.30 -3.90
CA TYR A 116 2.13 -16.36 -4.42
C TYR A 116 2.04 -16.70 -5.90
N LEU A 117 3.02 -16.31 -6.69
CA LEU A 117 2.99 -16.43 -8.14
C LEU A 117 3.95 -17.53 -8.61
N SER A 118 3.40 -18.63 -9.05
CA SER A 118 4.17 -19.65 -9.77
C SER A 118 4.54 -19.19 -11.19
N GLU A 119 3.76 -18.26 -11.77
CA GLU A 119 3.93 -17.76 -13.13
C GLU A 119 3.77 -16.23 -13.19
N HIS A 120 4.87 -15.51 -13.19
CA HIS A 120 4.92 -14.04 -13.19
C HIS A 120 4.17 -13.40 -14.37
N LYS A 121 4.18 -14.06 -15.52
CA LYS A 121 3.53 -13.58 -16.75
C LYS A 121 2.00 -13.46 -16.64
N THR A 122 1.40 -14.07 -15.64
CA THR A 122 -0.04 -14.03 -15.41
C THR A 122 -0.45 -13.05 -14.31
N ALA A 123 0.50 -12.37 -13.68
CA ALA A 123 0.25 -11.47 -12.54
C ALA A 123 -0.77 -10.37 -12.85
N THR A 124 -0.74 -9.79 -14.05
CA THR A 124 -1.74 -8.81 -14.49
C THR A 124 -3.15 -9.40 -14.45
N LYS A 125 -3.33 -10.58 -15.01
CA LYS A 125 -4.64 -11.28 -15.03
C LYS A 125 -5.14 -11.54 -13.61
N TRP A 126 -4.27 -11.95 -12.71
CA TRP A 126 -4.63 -12.21 -11.31
C TRP A 126 -5.14 -10.95 -10.63
N LEU A 127 -4.41 -9.84 -10.79
CA LEU A 127 -4.80 -8.55 -10.23
C LEU A 127 -6.12 -8.05 -10.83
N LEU A 128 -6.30 -8.15 -12.15
CA LEU A 128 -7.54 -7.76 -12.81
C LEU A 128 -8.73 -8.58 -12.31
N ASN A 129 -8.57 -9.90 -12.15
CA ASN A 129 -9.62 -10.76 -11.62
C ASN A 129 -9.97 -10.40 -10.16
N ALA A 130 -8.99 -10.06 -9.33
CA ALA A 130 -9.23 -9.60 -7.97
C ALA A 130 -9.98 -8.26 -7.95
N ILE A 131 -9.59 -7.30 -8.79
CA ILE A 131 -10.28 -6.02 -8.92
C ILE A 131 -11.74 -6.23 -9.35
N GLU A 132 -12.01 -7.02 -10.38
CA GLU A 132 -13.39 -7.29 -10.84
C GLU A 132 -14.25 -7.93 -9.75
N ARG A 133 -13.68 -8.83 -8.92
CA ARG A 133 -14.42 -9.53 -7.85
C ARG A 133 -14.69 -8.68 -6.62
N TYR A 134 -13.77 -7.79 -6.27
CA TYR A 134 -13.78 -7.08 -4.98
C TYR A 134 -13.76 -5.56 -5.14
N HIS A 135 -14.10 -5.04 -6.33
CA HIS A 135 -14.05 -3.61 -6.61
C HIS A 135 -14.85 -2.73 -5.65
N ASP A 136 -15.89 -3.27 -5.04
CA ASP A 136 -16.73 -2.60 -4.04
C ASP A 136 -16.06 -2.49 -2.65
N LYS A 137 -14.98 -3.23 -2.43
CA LYS A 137 -14.22 -3.25 -1.18
C LYS A 137 -12.85 -2.57 -1.31
N ILE A 138 -12.24 -2.61 -2.51
CA ILE A 138 -10.89 -2.10 -2.75
C ILE A 138 -10.91 -0.58 -2.86
N ASN A 139 -10.05 0.07 -2.11
CA ASN A 139 -9.89 1.53 -2.15
C ASN A 139 -8.66 1.96 -2.95
N VAL A 140 -7.58 1.18 -2.88
CA VAL A 140 -6.30 1.51 -3.50
C VAL A 140 -5.68 0.25 -4.11
N ILE A 141 -5.14 0.36 -5.31
CA ILE A 141 -4.19 -0.62 -5.86
C ILE A 141 -2.81 -0.25 -5.36
N GLY A 142 -2.27 -1.05 -4.46
CA GLY A 142 -0.95 -0.84 -3.85
C GLY A 142 0.16 -1.06 -4.88
N HIS A 143 1.11 -0.15 -4.93
CA HIS A 143 2.38 -0.21 -5.70
C HIS A 143 2.43 -1.23 -6.85
N PRO A 144 1.54 -1.21 -7.85
CA PRO A 144 1.40 -2.27 -8.86
C PRO A 144 2.66 -2.53 -9.72
N TYR A 145 3.71 -1.79 -9.48
CA TYR A 145 5.00 -1.84 -10.18
C TYR A 145 6.21 -1.77 -9.23
N ASN A 146 6.00 -1.95 -7.92
CA ASN A 146 7.09 -1.82 -6.93
C ASN A 146 7.94 -3.08 -6.79
N ASP A 147 7.36 -4.26 -6.94
CA ASP A 147 8.10 -5.51 -6.81
C ASP A 147 9.13 -5.67 -7.92
N ARG A 148 10.38 -5.96 -7.53
CA ARG A 148 11.52 -6.05 -8.45
C ARG A 148 11.33 -7.09 -9.54
N GLU A 149 10.53 -8.11 -9.26
CA GLU A 149 10.38 -9.27 -10.11
C GLU A 149 9.09 -9.25 -10.92
N LEU A 150 8.07 -8.48 -10.47
CA LEU A 150 6.77 -8.38 -11.12
C LEU A 150 6.63 -7.19 -12.06
N TRP A 151 7.32 -6.08 -11.83
CA TRP A 151 7.17 -4.86 -12.64
C TRP A 151 7.36 -5.09 -14.15
N GLU A 152 8.21 -6.05 -14.51
CA GLU A 152 8.47 -6.42 -15.90
C GLU A 152 7.22 -7.04 -16.56
N PHE A 153 6.43 -7.78 -15.80
CA PHE A 153 5.29 -8.55 -16.29
C PHE A 153 3.94 -7.87 -16.13
N LEU A 154 3.83 -6.86 -15.26
CA LEU A 154 2.57 -6.15 -15.06
C LEU A 154 2.29 -5.17 -16.22
N GLU A 155 1.15 -5.37 -16.86
CA GLU A 155 0.60 -4.45 -17.87
C GLU A 155 -0.20 -3.37 -17.13
N ILE A 156 0.33 -2.16 -17.10
CA ILE A 156 -0.23 -1.06 -16.28
C ILE A 156 -1.50 -0.48 -16.88
N GLU A 157 -1.59 -0.43 -18.21
CA GLU A 157 -2.73 0.14 -18.92
C GLU A 157 -4.07 -0.50 -18.48
N PRO A 158 -4.27 -1.82 -18.58
CA PRO A 158 -5.53 -2.44 -18.19
C PRO A 158 -5.80 -2.31 -16.68
N ILE A 159 -4.78 -2.26 -15.83
CA ILE A 159 -4.94 -2.04 -14.39
C ILE A 159 -5.51 -0.63 -14.14
N VAL A 160 -4.94 0.39 -14.75
CA VAL A 160 -5.40 1.79 -14.61
C VAL A 160 -6.80 1.97 -15.20
N GLU A 161 -7.08 1.37 -16.35
CA GLU A 161 -8.41 1.42 -16.95
C GLU A 161 -9.47 0.82 -16.03
N LEU A 162 -9.19 -0.35 -15.44
CA LEU A 162 -10.10 -1.02 -14.54
C LEU A 162 -10.26 -0.28 -13.21
N ALA A 163 -9.18 0.22 -12.64
CA ALA A 163 -9.21 1.09 -11.46
C ALA A 163 -10.08 2.33 -11.71
N ASN A 164 -9.91 2.97 -12.86
CA ASN A 164 -10.72 4.13 -13.27
C ASN A 164 -12.21 3.81 -13.44
N LYS A 165 -12.55 2.62 -13.96
CA LYS A 165 -13.94 2.15 -14.12
C LYS A 165 -14.65 2.08 -12.77
N TYR A 166 -13.96 1.61 -11.74
CA TYR A 166 -14.52 1.41 -10.40
C TYR A 166 -14.16 2.53 -9.40
N TRP A 167 -13.52 3.60 -9.84
CA TRP A 167 -13.08 4.72 -9.00
C TRP A 167 -12.07 4.34 -7.90
N ILE A 168 -11.39 3.22 -8.08
CA ILE A 168 -10.30 2.78 -7.22
C ILE A 168 -9.08 3.66 -7.49
N ALA A 169 -8.39 4.09 -6.46
CA ALA A 169 -7.15 4.84 -6.60
C ALA A 169 -5.97 3.92 -6.93
N VAL A 170 -4.94 4.46 -7.56
CA VAL A 170 -3.65 3.78 -7.76
C VAL A 170 -2.61 4.43 -6.87
N GLU A 171 -1.77 3.64 -6.26
CA GLU A 171 -0.73 4.14 -5.39
C GLU A 171 0.47 4.66 -6.17
N PHE A 172 1.01 5.79 -5.71
CA PHE A 172 2.31 6.32 -6.06
C PHE A 172 3.17 6.39 -4.80
N ASN A 173 4.27 5.65 -4.76
CA ASN A 173 5.17 5.65 -3.62
C ASN A 173 6.65 5.88 -4.02
N TYR A 174 7.48 6.14 -3.01
CA TYR A 174 8.90 6.45 -3.18
C TYR A 174 9.67 5.34 -3.90
N TRP A 175 9.40 4.09 -3.58
CA TRP A 175 10.13 2.96 -4.16
C TRP A 175 9.89 2.86 -5.66
N THR A 176 8.67 3.11 -6.09
CA THR A 176 8.30 3.24 -7.49
C THR A 176 9.06 4.37 -8.18
N PHE A 177 9.05 5.55 -7.55
CA PHE A 177 9.65 6.75 -8.09
C PHE A 177 11.16 6.59 -8.32
N LYS A 178 11.89 5.94 -7.40
CA LYS A 178 13.35 5.79 -7.50
C LYS A 178 13.82 4.70 -8.46
N ARG A 179 12.93 3.92 -9.05
CA ARG A 179 13.28 2.87 -10.01
C ARG A 179 13.21 3.40 -11.45
N HIS A 180 14.34 3.76 -12.01
CA HIS A 180 14.43 4.31 -13.38
C HIS A 180 13.83 3.40 -14.46
N LEU A 181 13.86 2.07 -14.27
CA LEU A 181 13.39 1.09 -15.24
C LEU A 181 11.88 1.07 -15.45
N ILE A 182 11.10 1.69 -14.56
CA ILE A 182 9.64 1.71 -14.62
C ILE A 182 9.06 3.10 -14.89
N LYS A 183 9.90 4.06 -15.25
CA LYS A 183 9.46 5.45 -15.45
C LYS A 183 8.29 5.58 -16.42
N GLU A 184 8.29 4.85 -17.52
CA GLU A 184 7.19 4.90 -18.50
C GLU A 184 5.86 4.44 -17.90
N LYS A 185 5.87 3.37 -17.09
CA LYS A 185 4.68 2.87 -16.38
C LYS A 185 4.20 3.88 -15.34
N LEU A 186 5.12 4.48 -14.60
CA LEU A 186 4.80 5.55 -13.65
C LEU A 186 4.17 6.76 -14.37
N ASP A 187 4.79 7.23 -15.45
CA ASP A 187 4.29 8.35 -16.24
C ASP A 187 2.88 8.05 -16.80
N TYR A 188 2.63 6.81 -17.20
CA TYR A 188 1.31 6.38 -17.63
C TYR A 188 0.28 6.49 -16.49
N VAL A 189 0.59 5.97 -15.31
CA VAL A 189 -0.28 6.07 -14.12
C VAL A 189 -0.58 7.52 -13.80
N LEU A 190 0.46 8.37 -13.66
CA LEU A 190 0.32 9.78 -13.29
C LEU A 190 -0.52 10.59 -14.29
N LYS A 191 -0.52 10.19 -15.56
CA LYS A 191 -1.31 10.84 -16.61
C LYS A 191 -2.75 10.34 -16.72
N ASN A 192 -2.98 9.05 -16.43
CA ASN A 192 -4.22 8.37 -16.81
C ASN A 192 -5.07 7.89 -15.63
N ALA A 193 -4.50 7.69 -14.44
CA ALA A 193 -5.28 7.35 -13.26
C ALA A 193 -6.14 8.54 -12.82
N LYS A 194 -7.41 8.30 -12.51
CA LYS A 194 -8.33 9.33 -11.99
C LYS A 194 -7.97 9.75 -10.57
N ASN A 195 -7.63 8.79 -9.73
CA ASN A 195 -7.28 9.00 -8.34
C ASN A 195 -5.92 8.38 -8.01
N ILE A 196 -5.09 9.12 -7.29
CA ILE A 196 -3.78 8.66 -6.83
C ILE A 196 -3.66 8.92 -5.33
N TYR A 197 -3.22 7.91 -4.59
CA TYR A 197 -2.69 8.07 -3.24
C TYR A 197 -1.17 8.12 -3.27
N VAL A 198 -0.61 9.10 -2.58
CA VAL A 198 0.85 9.22 -2.38
C VAL A 198 1.18 8.66 -1.01
N ASN A 199 1.56 7.40 -0.95
CA ASN A 199 1.86 6.69 0.29
C ASN A 199 3.33 6.30 0.39
N SER A 200 3.76 5.87 1.58
CA SER A 200 5.15 5.49 1.80
C SER A 200 5.46 4.01 1.60
N ASP A 201 4.50 3.15 1.85
CA ASP A 201 4.74 1.71 2.03
C ASP A 201 5.89 1.50 3.05
N ALA A 202 5.71 2.15 4.21
CA ALA A 202 6.78 2.28 5.19
C ALA A 202 6.89 1.05 6.08
N HIS A 203 8.07 0.43 6.07
CA HIS A 203 8.47 -0.65 6.97
C HIS A 203 9.45 -0.18 8.05
N THR A 204 9.82 1.11 8.03
CA THR A 204 10.69 1.76 9.02
C THR A 204 10.22 3.17 9.28
N LEU A 205 10.45 3.72 10.46
CA LEU A 205 10.08 5.09 10.79
C LEU A 205 10.63 6.10 9.78
N TRP A 206 11.88 5.95 9.37
CA TRP A 206 12.51 6.85 8.41
C TRP A 206 11.82 6.88 7.04
N SER A 207 11.07 5.85 6.69
CA SER A 207 10.38 5.77 5.39
C SER A 207 9.10 6.59 5.32
N ILE A 208 8.50 6.97 6.44
CA ILE A 208 7.17 7.62 6.48
C ILE A 208 7.17 8.95 5.69
N LYS A 209 7.47 10.07 6.30
CA LYS A 209 7.34 11.38 5.63
C LYS A 209 8.51 11.73 4.69
N PRO A 210 9.78 11.52 5.06
CA PRO A 210 10.90 11.97 4.23
C PRO A 210 10.92 11.43 2.81
N LYS A 211 10.58 10.16 2.63
CA LYS A 211 10.52 9.54 1.29
C LYS A 211 9.32 10.02 0.47
N ARG A 212 8.19 10.28 1.11
CA ARG A 212 7.01 10.80 0.43
C ARG A 212 7.21 12.23 -0.08
N GLN A 213 8.03 13.02 0.60
CA GLN A 213 8.35 14.38 0.14
C GLN A 213 8.92 14.37 -1.29
N ASP A 214 9.82 13.44 -1.60
CA ASP A 214 10.36 13.30 -2.96
C ASP A 214 9.25 13.04 -4.00
N CYS A 215 8.20 12.28 -3.63
CA CYS A 215 7.06 12.03 -4.52
C CYS A 215 6.24 13.30 -4.76
N TYR A 216 5.96 14.08 -3.71
CA TYR A 216 5.24 15.34 -3.85
C TYR A 216 6.03 16.38 -4.62
N ASP A 217 7.34 16.44 -4.43
CA ASP A 217 8.20 17.35 -5.19
C ASP A 217 8.20 16.98 -6.68
N TYR A 218 8.22 15.70 -7.02
CA TYR A 218 8.06 15.26 -8.40
C TYR A 218 6.68 15.59 -8.97
N LEU A 219 5.61 15.45 -8.20
CA LEU A 219 4.27 15.87 -8.64
C LEU A 219 4.18 17.37 -8.88
N LYS A 220 4.86 18.19 -8.09
CA LYS A 220 4.99 19.66 -8.31
C LYS A 220 5.70 19.97 -9.62
N GLU A 221 6.79 19.27 -9.93
CA GLU A 221 7.51 19.41 -11.21
C GLU A 221 6.60 19.07 -12.42
N LEU A 222 5.69 18.11 -12.24
CA LEU A 222 4.71 17.72 -13.27
C LEU A 222 3.44 18.59 -13.29
N TRP A 223 3.33 19.60 -12.42
CA TRP A 223 2.14 20.45 -12.24
C TRP A 223 0.87 19.67 -11.82
N LEU A 224 1.02 18.50 -11.23
CA LEU A 224 -0.05 17.67 -10.69
C LEU A 224 -0.35 17.95 -9.22
N TRP A 225 0.53 18.65 -8.52
CA TRP A 225 0.40 19.10 -7.13
C TRP A 225 0.84 20.56 -6.99
N LYS A 226 0.18 21.31 -6.07
CA LYS A 226 0.48 22.75 -5.85
C LYS A 226 1.23 22.98 -4.56
#